data_bed0e50619d03e7a3752f068eac12561
#
_entry.id   bed0e50619d03e7a3752f068eac12561
#
_cell.length_a   1.000
_cell.length_b   1.000
_cell.length_c   1.000
_cell.angle_alpha   90.00
_cell.angle_beta   90.00
_cell.angle_gamma   90.00
#
_symmetry.space_group_name_H-M   'P 1'
#
loop_
_entity.id
_entity.type
_entity.pdbx_description
1 polymer ?
#
loop_
_entity_poly.entity_id
_entity_poly.type
_entity_poly.pdbx_seq_one_letter_code
_entity_poly.pdbx_strand_id
1 'polypeptide(L)'
;MKKFISLALVFVLALGCMAIFGACNKEESLSAAYDKALKQIDYDPSQYTDTLVVAMSPDFAPMEFYDTAKSGDDAIVGFDVILATFIAKELGKKLVIDPMSFDASMAAVTSGNADLAISGFSWTAERAETFLISDYYVAGENETEQILITTAAKKAQFTADKTDFSGLKIGAQGGSLQELLVKEQLVTKGAELELYININDAATALATGEIDALAVAYGNGEALATDTIVLSDYYFEVEEKYKNNVILLNKEDAELLEAVNAALAKAMAADLYDTWYEACQIYAEVKTLDELGYDDEGNKITE
;
A
#
# COMPACT_ATOMS: atom_id res chain seq x y z
N MET A 1 -20.74 -53.30 -10.27
CA MET A 1 -20.68 -52.09 -9.42
C MET A 1 -19.27 -51.56 -9.11
N LYS A 2 -18.19 -52.37 -9.12
CA LYS A 2 -16.81 -51.92 -8.80
C LYS A 2 -16.07 -51.14 -9.89
N LYS A 3 -16.52 -51.18 -11.15
CA LYS A 3 -15.85 -50.45 -12.28
C LYS A 3 -16.30 -48.99 -12.45
N PHE A 4 -17.47 -48.60 -11.93
CA PHE A 4 -17.97 -47.21 -12.05
C PHE A 4 -17.42 -46.31 -10.94
N ILE A 5 -16.99 -46.83 -9.80
CA ILE A 5 -16.42 -46.04 -8.69
C ILE A 5 -14.98 -45.56 -9.03
N SER A 6 -14.23 -46.38 -9.81
CA SER A 6 -12.86 -46.03 -10.19
C SER A 6 -12.78 -44.87 -11.23
N LEU A 7 -13.82 -44.73 -12.09
CA LEU A 7 -13.84 -43.67 -13.11
C LEU A 7 -14.24 -42.30 -12.50
N ALA A 8 -15.11 -42.30 -11.48
CA ALA A 8 -15.51 -41.07 -10.80
C ALA A 8 -14.36 -40.47 -9.93
N LEU A 9 -13.51 -41.35 -9.35
CA LEU A 9 -12.39 -40.89 -8.53
C LEU A 9 -11.25 -40.27 -9.35
N VAL A 10 -11.04 -40.76 -10.58
CA VAL A 10 -10.05 -40.19 -11.50
C VAL A 10 -10.50 -38.83 -12.04
N PHE A 11 -11.81 -38.63 -12.24
CA PHE A 11 -12.35 -37.33 -12.72
C PHE A 11 -12.30 -36.25 -11.63
N VAL A 12 -12.50 -36.59 -10.34
CA VAL A 12 -12.42 -35.65 -9.23
C VAL A 12 -10.96 -35.25 -8.96
N LEU A 13 -9.99 -36.14 -9.14
CA LEU A 13 -8.57 -35.85 -9.03
C LEU A 13 -8.06 -34.98 -10.20
N ALA A 14 -8.61 -35.18 -11.41
CA ALA A 14 -8.23 -34.34 -12.58
C ALA A 14 -8.78 -32.91 -12.48
N LEU A 15 -10.00 -32.72 -11.93
CA LEU A 15 -10.55 -31.38 -11.68
C LEU A 15 -9.83 -30.65 -10.53
N GLY A 16 -9.39 -31.35 -9.49
CA GLY A 16 -8.60 -30.77 -8.41
C GLY A 16 -7.21 -30.30 -8.85
N CYS A 17 -6.57 -31.02 -9.77
CA CYS A 17 -5.27 -30.62 -10.31
C CYS A 17 -5.36 -29.43 -11.27
N MET A 18 -6.46 -29.26 -12.03
CA MET A 18 -6.61 -28.12 -12.90
C MET A 18 -6.87 -26.80 -12.13
N ALA A 19 -7.55 -26.86 -11.01
CA ALA A 19 -7.77 -25.68 -10.17
C ALA A 19 -6.45 -25.20 -9.48
N ILE A 20 -5.57 -26.13 -9.09
CA ILE A 20 -4.27 -25.81 -8.49
C ILE A 20 -3.31 -25.20 -9.54
N PHE A 21 -3.30 -25.71 -10.79
CA PHE A 21 -2.47 -25.17 -11.84
C PHE A 21 -2.96 -23.78 -12.34
N GLY A 22 -4.26 -23.52 -12.30
CA GLY A 22 -4.80 -22.21 -12.67
C GLY A 22 -4.52 -21.14 -11.63
N ALA A 23 -4.52 -21.46 -10.34
CA ALA A 23 -4.18 -20.51 -9.29
C ALA A 23 -2.68 -20.13 -9.31
N CYS A 24 -1.77 -21.12 -9.39
CA CYS A 24 -0.33 -20.85 -9.50
C CYS A 24 0.03 -20.00 -10.72
N ASN A 25 -0.58 -20.26 -11.88
CA ASN A 25 -0.30 -19.46 -13.09
C ASN A 25 -0.81 -18.02 -12.98
N LYS A 26 -1.91 -17.77 -12.25
CA LYS A 26 -2.42 -16.43 -12.03
C LYS A 26 -1.50 -15.61 -11.12
N GLU A 27 -1.05 -16.20 -10.00
CA GLU A 27 -0.11 -15.54 -9.09
C GLU A 27 1.23 -15.23 -9.76
N GLU A 28 1.79 -16.17 -10.54
CA GLU A 28 3.01 -15.94 -11.33
C GLU A 28 2.84 -14.80 -12.35
N SER A 29 1.65 -14.63 -12.95
CA SER A 29 1.39 -13.54 -13.89
C SER A 29 1.25 -12.19 -13.19
N LEU A 30 0.66 -12.14 -11.99
CA LEU A 30 0.47 -10.91 -11.24
C LEU A 30 1.81 -10.33 -10.74
N SER A 31 2.75 -11.18 -10.31
CA SER A 31 4.08 -10.72 -9.86
C SER A 31 5.04 -10.37 -11.00
N ALA A 32 4.75 -10.79 -12.25
CA ALA A 32 5.71 -10.69 -13.35
C ALA A 32 6.17 -9.24 -13.64
N ALA A 33 5.24 -8.28 -13.66
CA ALA A 33 5.56 -6.86 -13.85
C ALA A 33 6.38 -6.30 -12.67
N TYR A 34 6.02 -6.65 -11.44
CA TYR A 34 6.71 -6.29 -10.21
C TYR A 34 8.13 -6.84 -10.16
N ASP A 35 8.31 -8.13 -10.44
CA ASP A 35 9.62 -8.79 -10.49
C ASP A 35 10.52 -8.18 -11.58
N LYS A 36 9.93 -7.77 -12.69
CA LYS A 36 10.63 -7.06 -13.77
C LYS A 36 11.09 -5.68 -13.32
N ALA A 37 10.27 -4.93 -12.61
CA ALA A 37 10.61 -3.62 -12.05
C ALA A 37 11.79 -3.74 -11.06
N LEU A 38 11.77 -4.71 -10.15
CA LEU A 38 12.87 -4.98 -9.25
C LEU A 38 14.16 -5.38 -9.99
N LYS A 39 14.08 -6.25 -11.00
CA LYS A 39 15.24 -6.64 -11.81
C LYS A 39 15.87 -5.47 -12.57
N GLN A 40 15.07 -4.50 -13.00
CA GLN A 40 15.59 -3.30 -13.69
C GLN A 40 16.42 -2.41 -12.78
N ILE A 41 16.21 -2.45 -11.46
CA ILE A 41 17.03 -1.73 -10.48
C ILE A 41 18.46 -2.30 -10.48
N ASP A 42 18.68 -3.57 -10.81
CA ASP A 42 19.97 -4.24 -10.80
C ASP A 42 20.69 -4.09 -9.44
N TYR A 43 19.98 -4.44 -8.37
CA TYR A 43 20.45 -4.36 -7.00
C TYR A 43 20.90 -5.73 -6.49
N ASP A 44 22.14 -5.81 -6.05
CA ASP A 44 22.71 -7.00 -5.40
C ASP A 44 23.15 -6.63 -3.97
N PRO A 45 22.33 -6.96 -2.94
CA PRO A 45 22.65 -6.60 -1.56
C PRO A 45 23.94 -7.22 -1.03
N SER A 46 24.45 -8.28 -1.66
CA SER A 46 25.70 -8.95 -1.24
C SER A 46 26.97 -8.09 -1.49
N GLN A 47 26.85 -7.06 -2.31
CA GLN A 47 27.96 -6.15 -2.64
C GLN A 47 28.17 -5.07 -1.55
N TYR A 48 27.25 -4.93 -0.61
CA TYR A 48 27.27 -3.86 0.38
C TYR A 48 27.44 -4.41 1.80
N THR A 49 28.21 -3.70 2.62
CA THR A 49 28.44 -4.04 4.03
C THR A 49 27.62 -3.17 4.97
N ASP A 50 27.42 -1.91 4.59
CA ASP A 50 26.64 -0.97 5.38
C ASP A 50 25.16 -1.15 5.09
N THR A 51 24.34 -1.04 6.12
CA THR A 51 22.89 -1.23 6.03
C THR A 51 22.15 0.09 5.87
N LEU A 52 20.98 0.02 5.23
CA LEU A 52 19.93 1.01 5.29
C LEU A 52 18.70 0.33 5.89
N VAL A 53 18.34 0.70 7.11
CA VAL A 53 17.17 0.15 7.81
C VAL A 53 15.96 1.03 7.50
N VAL A 54 14.95 0.44 6.89
CA VAL A 54 13.71 1.12 6.48
C VAL A 54 12.53 0.53 7.24
N ALA A 55 11.90 1.35 8.09
CA ALA A 55 10.68 0.98 8.80
C ALA A 55 9.47 1.15 7.87
N MET A 56 8.58 0.14 7.83
CA MET A 56 7.37 0.09 7.01
C MET A 56 6.19 -0.52 7.75
N SER A 57 4.97 -0.11 7.40
CA SER A 57 3.71 -0.75 7.84
C SER A 57 3.07 -1.50 6.67
N PRO A 58 3.34 -2.81 6.48
CA PRO A 58 2.93 -3.53 5.27
C PRO A 58 1.46 -3.95 5.30
N ASP A 59 0.57 -2.98 5.43
CA ASP A 59 -0.88 -3.10 5.41
C ASP A 59 -1.56 -2.10 4.45
N PHE A 60 -0.77 -1.45 3.56
CA PHE A 60 -1.21 -0.37 2.70
C PHE A 60 -0.97 -0.66 1.21
N ALA A 61 -1.66 -1.69 0.66
CA ALA A 61 -1.58 -1.99 -0.78
C ALA A 61 -2.16 -0.82 -1.63
N PRO A 62 -1.57 -0.51 -2.79
CA PRO A 62 -0.43 -1.16 -3.45
C PRO A 62 0.95 -0.64 -3.04
N MET A 63 1.04 0.22 -2.01
CA MET A 63 2.29 0.84 -1.57
C MET A 63 3.22 -0.15 -0.88
N GLU A 64 2.77 -0.78 0.22
CA GLU A 64 3.48 -1.86 0.90
C GLU A 64 2.48 -2.84 1.53
N PHE A 65 2.67 -4.12 1.23
CA PHE A 65 1.76 -5.17 1.70
C PHE A 65 2.44 -6.53 1.76
N TYR A 66 1.80 -7.48 2.45
CA TYR A 66 2.27 -8.85 2.50
C TYR A 66 1.74 -9.67 1.33
N ASP A 67 2.66 -10.28 0.57
CA ASP A 67 2.34 -11.41 -0.29
C ASP A 67 2.29 -12.69 0.54
N THR A 68 1.10 -13.23 0.74
CA THR A 68 0.87 -14.42 1.56
C THR A 68 1.42 -15.72 0.95
N ALA A 69 1.79 -15.70 -0.33
CA ALA A 69 2.44 -16.83 -1.02
C ALA A 69 3.95 -16.87 -0.75
N LYS A 70 4.54 -15.77 -0.28
CA LYS A 70 5.95 -15.64 0.03
C LYS A 70 6.21 -15.72 1.54
N SER A 71 7.48 -15.80 1.93
CA SER A 71 7.89 -15.86 3.34
C SER A 71 9.21 -15.13 3.58
N GLY A 72 9.44 -14.70 4.82
CA GLY A 72 10.63 -13.93 5.19
C GLY A 72 10.61 -12.52 4.58
N ASP A 73 11.79 -11.98 4.29
CA ASP A 73 11.94 -10.62 3.80
C ASP A 73 11.31 -10.40 2.41
N ASP A 74 11.20 -11.45 1.60
CA ASP A 74 10.58 -11.41 0.27
C ASP A 74 9.04 -11.29 0.33
N ALA A 75 8.43 -11.49 1.50
CA ALA A 75 6.99 -11.42 1.66
C ALA A 75 6.45 -9.99 1.67
N ILE A 76 7.28 -8.98 1.89
CA ILE A 76 6.86 -7.58 1.84
C ILE A 76 7.12 -7.05 0.44
N VAL A 77 6.07 -6.60 -0.22
CA VAL A 77 6.07 -6.17 -1.61
C VAL A 77 5.31 -4.85 -1.76
N GLY A 78 5.44 -4.20 -2.91
CA GLY A 78 4.73 -2.95 -3.21
C GLY A 78 5.67 -1.83 -3.67
N PHE A 79 5.07 -0.69 -3.98
CA PHE A 79 5.77 0.47 -4.55
C PHE A 79 6.88 0.98 -3.61
N ASP A 80 6.60 1.11 -2.31
CA ASP A 80 7.54 1.61 -1.32
C ASP A 80 8.73 0.65 -1.12
N VAL A 81 8.52 -0.66 -1.36
CA VAL A 81 9.61 -1.66 -1.37
C VAL A 81 10.53 -1.48 -2.58
N ILE A 82 9.94 -1.24 -3.77
CA ILE A 82 10.74 -0.94 -4.99
C ILE A 82 11.53 0.35 -4.77
N LEU A 83 10.89 1.39 -4.25
CA LEU A 83 11.51 2.68 -3.97
C LEU A 83 12.65 2.55 -2.95
N ALA A 84 12.43 1.85 -1.83
CA ALA A 84 13.46 1.57 -0.83
C ALA A 84 14.65 0.80 -1.42
N THR A 85 14.38 -0.18 -2.29
CA THR A 85 15.42 -0.94 -3.01
C THR A 85 16.25 -0.03 -3.91
N PHE A 86 15.60 0.86 -4.65
CA PHE A 86 16.29 1.82 -5.51
C PHE A 86 17.14 2.80 -4.68
N ILE A 87 16.60 3.36 -3.59
CA ILE A 87 17.34 4.25 -2.68
C ILE A 87 18.55 3.52 -2.10
N ALA A 88 18.40 2.30 -1.60
CA ALA A 88 19.49 1.52 -1.03
C ALA A 88 20.61 1.30 -2.05
N LYS A 89 20.29 0.99 -3.31
CA LYS A 89 21.25 0.88 -4.40
C LYS A 89 22.00 2.20 -4.63
N GLU A 90 21.27 3.31 -4.75
CA GLU A 90 21.87 4.62 -5.01
C GLU A 90 22.80 5.09 -3.87
N LEU A 91 22.47 4.70 -2.62
CA LEU A 91 23.31 4.98 -1.46
C LEU A 91 24.46 3.97 -1.28
N GLY A 92 24.50 2.88 -2.05
CA GLY A 92 25.49 1.84 -1.89
C GLY A 92 25.36 1.07 -0.57
N LYS A 93 24.14 0.83 -0.10
CA LYS A 93 23.83 0.19 1.18
C LYS A 93 23.00 -1.08 0.99
N LYS A 94 23.13 -2.01 1.94
CA LYS A 94 22.26 -3.19 2.01
C LYS A 94 20.92 -2.80 2.61
N LEU A 95 19.82 -2.98 1.88
CA LEU A 95 18.46 -2.77 2.38
C LEU A 95 18.10 -3.78 3.47
N VAL A 96 17.52 -3.27 4.54
CA VAL A 96 16.86 -4.05 5.59
C VAL A 96 15.49 -3.42 5.81
N ILE A 97 14.43 -4.13 5.45
CA ILE A 97 13.06 -3.70 5.76
C ILE A 97 12.72 -4.20 7.17
N ASP A 98 12.30 -3.30 8.04
CA ASP A 98 11.83 -3.62 9.40
C ASP A 98 10.33 -3.38 9.49
N PRO A 99 9.51 -4.45 9.36
CA PRO A 99 8.05 -4.33 9.36
C PRO A 99 7.51 -4.07 10.76
N MET A 100 6.65 -3.06 10.87
CA MET A 100 6.01 -2.69 12.13
C MET A 100 4.69 -1.94 11.87
N SER A 101 3.98 -1.50 12.90
CA SER A 101 2.80 -0.65 12.72
C SER A 101 3.19 0.76 12.25
N PHE A 102 2.22 1.45 11.65
CA PHE A 102 2.43 2.78 11.06
C PHE A 102 3.01 3.81 12.04
N ASP A 103 2.44 3.88 13.26
CA ASP A 103 2.93 4.75 14.32
C ASP A 103 4.30 4.30 14.87
N ALA A 104 4.53 2.99 14.94
CA ALA A 104 5.83 2.44 15.39
C ALA A 104 6.94 2.77 14.40
N SER A 105 6.67 2.83 13.09
CA SER A 105 7.67 3.18 12.08
C SER A 105 8.20 4.62 12.26
N MET A 106 7.33 5.55 12.61
CA MET A 106 7.71 6.91 12.99
C MET A 106 8.57 6.92 14.28
N ALA A 107 8.17 6.13 15.29
CA ALA A 107 8.93 6.02 16.53
C ALA A 107 10.31 5.38 16.34
N ALA A 108 10.44 4.42 15.40
CA ALA A 108 11.72 3.79 15.07
C ALA A 108 12.74 4.80 14.53
N VAL A 109 12.30 5.70 13.65
CA VAL A 109 13.16 6.79 13.11
C VAL A 109 13.58 7.76 14.21
N THR A 110 12.66 8.22 15.05
CA THR A 110 13.00 9.16 16.13
C THR A 110 13.94 8.58 17.17
N SER A 111 13.87 7.27 17.41
CA SER A 111 14.75 6.55 18.34
C SER A 111 16.08 6.09 17.73
N GLY A 112 16.27 6.26 16.41
CA GLY A 112 17.47 5.81 15.68
C GLY A 112 17.53 4.28 15.48
N ASN A 113 16.40 3.57 15.61
CA ASN A 113 16.31 2.14 15.31
C ASN A 113 16.11 1.88 13.81
N ALA A 114 15.60 2.86 13.07
CA ALA A 114 15.54 2.87 11.61
C ALA A 114 16.16 4.15 11.07
N ASP A 115 16.79 4.07 9.90
CA ASP A 115 17.36 5.21 9.18
C ASP A 115 16.26 6.03 8.50
N LEU A 116 15.28 5.34 7.91
CA LEU A 116 14.15 5.90 7.18
C LEU A 116 12.83 5.27 7.62
N ALA A 117 11.74 6.02 7.51
CA ALA A 117 10.41 5.44 7.41
C ALA A 117 9.82 5.76 6.03
N ILE A 118 9.42 4.71 5.30
CA ILE A 118 8.74 4.78 3.99
C ILE A 118 7.49 3.92 4.12
N SER A 119 6.32 4.55 4.11
CA SER A 119 5.02 3.88 4.32
C SER A 119 3.87 4.81 3.90
N GLY A 120 3.89 5.31 2.68
CA GLY A 120 2.84 6.19 2.17
C GLY A 120 2.60 7.46 3.02
N PHE A 121 3.61 7.99 3.69
CA PHE A 121 3.44 9.15 4.56
C PHE A 121 3.09 10.41 3.77
N SER A 122 1.94 11.03 4.04
CA SER A 122 1.66 12.38 3.58
C SER A 122 2.45 13.40 4.39
N TRP A 123 2.82 14.52 3.77
CA TRP A 123 3.36 15.65 4.50
C TRP A 123 2.32 16.19 5.50
N THR A 124 2.70 16.45 6.75
CA THR A 124 1.89 17.20 7.71
C THR A 124 2.77 18.17 8.50
N ALA A 125 2.17 19.24 9.03
CA ALA A 125 2.90 20.20 9.85
C ALA A 125 3.49 19.54 11.11
N GLU A 126 2.76 18.62 11.74
CA GLU A 126 3.21 17.87 12.92
C GLU A 126 4.42 16.99 12.59
N ARG A 127 4.41 16.30 11.45
CA ARG A 127 5.56 15.51 11.00
C ARG A 127 6.77 16.40 10.71
N ALA A 128 6.56 17.56 10.08
CA ALA A 128 7.63 18.52 9.81
C ALA A 128 8.28 19.10 11.08
N GLU A 129 7.57 19.16 12.20
CA GLU A 129 8.13 19.52 13.50
C GLU A 129 9.04 18.43 14.08
N THR A 130 8.73 17.15 13.83
CA THR A 130 9.39 16.00 14.44
C THR A 130 10.50 15.42 13.58
N PHE A 131 10.35 15.40 12.25
CA PHE A 131 11.23 14.72 11.28
C PHE A 131 11.88 15.70 10.32
N LEU A 132 13.02 15.31 9.73
CA LEU A 132 13.38 15.76 8.40
C LEU A 132 12.45 15.05 7.41
N ILE A 133 11.99 15.79 6.42
CA ILE A 133 11.05 15.28 5.41
C ILE A 133 11.72 15.39 4.05
N SER A 134 11.67 14.31 3.27
CA SER A 134 12.22 14.28 1.92
C SER A 134 11.45 15.19 0.96
N ASP A 135 12.00 15.38 -0.24
CA ASP A 135 11.22 15.80 -1.39
C ASP A 135 10.06 14.81 -1.62
N TYR A 136 9.02 15.28 -2.30
CA TYR A 136 7.87 14.45 -2.63
C TYR A 136 8.25 13.33 -3.58
N TYR A 137 7.68 12.16 -3.36
CA TYR A 137 7.61 11.13 -4.38
C TYR A 137 6.15 10.89 -4.76
N VAL A 138 5.93 10.58 -6.04
CA VAL A 138 4.58 10.39 -6.57
C VAL A 138 4.10 8.99 -6.23
N ALA A 139 2.93 8.91 -5.62
CA ALA A 139 2.29 7.66 -5.26
C ALA A 139 1.13 7.30 -6.21
N GLY A 140 1.15 7.80 -7.45
CA GLY A 140 0.06 7.62 -8.41
C GLY A 140 -1.17 8.48 -8.12
N GLU A 141 -2.10 8.55 -9.08
CA GLU A 141 -3.31 9.37 -8.95
C GLU A 141 -4.24 8.87 -7.84
N ASN A 142 -4.33 7.56 -7.65
CA ASN A 142 -5.24 6.93 -6.69
C ASN A 142 -4.91 7.25 -5.23
N GLU A 143 -3.64 7.50 -4.90
CA GLU A 143 -3.22 7.84 -3.54
C GLU A 143 -3.46 9.32 -3.18
N THR A 144 -3.74 10.16 -4.18
CA THR A 144 -4.04 11.58 -3.95
C THR A 144 -5.47 11.82 -3.46
N GLU A 145 -6.36 10.84 -3.65
CA GLU A 145 -7.76 10.89 -3.24
C GLU A 145 -7.98 10.13 -1.93
N GLN A 146 -8.76 10.70 -1.03
CA GLN A 146 -9.11 10.09 0.25
C GLN A 146 -10.61 9.86 0.31
N ILE A 147 -11.02 8.65 0.69
CA ILE A 147 -12.40 8.18 0.56
C ILE A 147 -12.87 7.47 1.83
N LEU A 148 -14.18 7.36 2.01
CA LEU A 148 -14.77 6.38 2.91
C LEU A 148 -15.07 5.09 2.16
N ILE A 149 -14.64 3.95 2.69
CA ILE A 149 -15.18 2.63 2.32
C ILE A 149 -16.20 2.20 3.37
N THR A 150 -17.19 1.43 2.95
CA THR A 150 -18.29 0.99 3.82
C THR A 150 -18.80 -0.37 3.38
N THR A 151 -19.77 -0.94 4.10
CA THR A 151 -20.42 -2.16 3.64
C THR A 151 -21.39 -1.87 2.49
N ALA A 152 -21.59 -2.83 1.58
CA ALA A 152 -22.55 -2.72 0.48
C ALA A 152 -23.96 -2.34 0.97
N ALA A 153 -24.36 -2.83 2.16
CA ALA A 153 -25.64 -2.51 2.78
C ALA A 153 -25.78 -1.04 3.24
N LYS A 154 -24.66 -0.38 3.56
CA LYS A 154 -24.62 0.99 4.05
C LYS A 154 -24.18 2.02 3.00
N LYS A 155 -23.79 1.61 1.79
CA LYS A 155 -23.27 2.51 0.74
C LYS A 155 -24.12 3.76 0.53
N ALA A 156 -25.45 3.61 0.47
CA ALA A 156 -26.38 4.72 0.28
C ALA A 156 -26.38 5.76 1.43
N GLN A 157 -25.73 5.47 2.56
CA GLN A 157 -25.60 6.42 3.67
C GLN A 157 -24.41 7.37 3.52
N PHE A 158 -23.46 7.07 2.61
CA PHE A 158 -22.20 7.80 2.42
C PHE A 158 -22.14 8.40 1.01
N THR A 159 -23.02 9.37 0.76
CA THR A 159 -23.10 10.10 -0.51
C THR A 159 -22.19 11.34 -0.50
N ALA A 160 -21.85 11.86 -1.68
CA ALA A 160 -20.98 13.03 -1.85
C ALA A 160 -21.49 14.29 -1.12
N ASP A 161 -22.81 14.40 -0.95
CA ASP A 161 -23.49 15.54 -0.31
C ASP A 161 -23.84 15.32 1.18
N LYS A 162 -23.33 14.23 1.78
CA LYS A 162 -23.58 13.91 3.19
C LYS A 162 -22.99 14.96 4.11
N THR A 163 -23.81 15.53 4.97
CA THR A 163 -23.43 16.60 5.91
C THR A 163 -23.63 16.25 7.38
N ASP A 164 -24.38 15.21 7.70
CA ASP A 164 -24.64 14.76 9.07
C ASP A 164 -24.09 13.35 9.28
N PHE A 165 -23.17 13.22 10.23
CA PHE A 165 -22.52 11.96 10.61
C PHE A 165 -22.88 11.54 12.05
N SER A 166 -23.89 12.16 12.66
CA SER A 166 -24.30 11.89 14.04
C SER A 166 -24.58 10.41 14.28
N GLY A 167 -23.89 9.84 15.29
CA GLY A 167 -24.03 8.44 15.67
C GLY A 167 -23.39 7.43 14.73
N LEU A 168 -22.61 7.88 13.74
CA LEU A 168 -21.82 7.01 12.88
C LEU A 168 -20.40 6.86 13.42
N LYS A 169 -19.92 5.64 13.46
CA LYS A 169 -18.56 5.27 13.83
C LYS A 169 -17.68 5.18 12.58
N ILE A 170 -16.67 6.04 12.51
CA ILE A 170 -15.74 6.09 11.38
C ILE A 170 -14.37 5.63 11.86
N GLY A 171 -13.88 4.55 11.26
CA GLY A 171 -12.53 4.03 11.51
C GLY A 171 -11.47 4.82 10.77
N ALA A 172 -10.27 4.90 11.34
CA ALA A 172 -9.06 5.35 10.67
C ALA A 172 -7.83 4.71 11.30
N GLN A 173 -6.72 4.60 10.57
CA GLN A 173 -5.45 4.19 11.15
C GLN A 173 -4.88 5.33 12.01
N GLY A 174 -4.38 5.00 13.21
CA GLY A 174 -3.79 5.97 14.12
C GLY A 174 -2.54 6.63 13.54
N GLY A 175 -2.42 7.95 13.67
CA GLY A 175 -1.29 8.75 13.15
C GLY A 175 -1.36 9.03 11.64
N SER A 176 -2.38 8.54 10.92
CA SER A 176 -2.51 8.69 9.48
C SER A 176 -3.11 10.05 9.06
N LEU A 177 -3.03 10.38 7.76
CA LEU A 177 -3.76 11.50 7.18
C LEU A 177 -5.27 11.31 7.34
N GLN A 178 -5.76 10.09 7.22
CA GLN A 178 -7.18 9.77 7.34
C GLN A 178 -7.72 10.08 8.73
N GLU A 179 -6.94 9.82 9.80
CA GLU A 179 -7.31 10.25 11.15
C GLU A 179 -7.48 11.77 11.22
N LEU A 180 -6.55 12.55 10.65
CA LEU A 180 -6.64 14.00 10.59
C LEU A 180 -7.90 14.46 9.86
N LEU A 181 -8.15 13.91 8.66
CA LEU A 181 -9.31 14.27 7.84
C LEU A 181 -10.65 13.92 8.53
N VAL A 182 -10.75 12.76 9.17
CA VAL A 182 -11.94 12.38 9.96
C VAL A 182 -12.17 13.34 11.11
N LYS A 183 -11.12 13.71 11.86
CA LYS A 183 -11.23 14.69 12.95
C LYS A 183 -11.71 16.04 12.47
N GLU A 184 -11.12 16.55 11.39
CA GLU A 184 -11.43 17.89 10.89
C GLU A 184 -12.79 17.97 10.19
N GLN A 185 -13.15 16.94 9.41
CA GLN A 185 -14.29 17.02 8.50
C GLN A 185 -15.51 16.24 8.96
N LEU A 186 -15.39 15.18 9.76
CA LEU A 186 -16.50 14.32 10.15
C LEU A 186 -16.86 14.40 11.63
N VAL A 187 -15.86 14.44 12.54
CA VAL A 187 -16.13 14.60 13.98
C VAL A 187 -16.85 15.92 14.26
N THR A 188 -16.50 16.99 13.56
CA THR A 188 -17.19 18.29 13.60
C THR A 188 -18.65 18.22 13.13
N LYS A 189 -19.02 17.13 12.41
CA LYS A 189 -20.38 16.84 11.91
C LYS A 189 -21.05 15.70 12.68
N GLY A 190 -20.53 15.33 13.85
CA GLY A 190 -21.13 14.37 14.79
C GLY A 190 -20.66 12.93 14.68
N ALA A 191 -19.63 12.61 13.84
CA ALA A 191 -19.06 11.28 13.79
C ALA A 191 -18.29 10.93 15.07
N GLU A 192 -18.29 9.64 15.42
CA GLU A 192 -17.39 9.05 16.41
C GLU A 192 -16.20 8.44 15.67
N LEU A 193 -14.96 8.86 16.03
CA LEU A 193 -13.72 8.33 15.46
C LEU A 193 -13.24 7.13 16.27
N GLU A 194 -13.02 6.01 15.59
CA GLU A 194 -12.41 4.80 16.15
C GLU A 194 -11.02 4.57 15.50
N LEU A 195 -9.98 4.48 16.32
CA LEU A 195 -8.60 4.33 15.83
C LEU A 195 -8.15 2.87 15.86
N TYR A 196 -7.49 2.48 14.77
CA TYR A 196 -6.90 1.16 14.59
C TYR A 196 -5.39 1.26 14.38
N ILE A 197 -4.66 0.27 14.87
CA ILE A 197 -3.20 0.16 14.67
C ILE A 197 -2.91 -0.32 13.25
N ASN A 198 -3.77 -1.20 12.72
CA ASN A 198 -3.61 -1.85 11.42
C ASN A 198 -4.87 -1.66 10.58
N ILE A 199 -4.69 -1.35 9.29
CA ILE A 199 -5.82 -1.12 8.36
C ILE A 199 -6.65 -2.39 8.14
N ASN A 200 -6.02 -3.58 8.13
CA ASN A 200 -6.74 -4.83 7.93
C ASN A 200 -7.66 -5.18 9.12
N ASP A 201 -7.25 -4.79 10.35
CA ASP A 201 -8.10 -4.93 11.53
C ASP A 201 -9.31 -3.98 11.43
N ALA A 202 -9.09 -2.74 10.97
CA ALA A 202 -10.16 -1.79 10.72
C ALA A 202 -11.13 -2.28 9.62
N ALA A 203 -10.62 -2.89 8.54
CA ALA A 203 -11.45 -3.50 7.49
C ALA A 203 -12.27 -4.69 8.03
N THR A 204 -11.69 -5.48 8.94
CA THR A 204 -12.41 -6.55 9.64
C THR A 204 -13.53 -5.99 10.52
N ALA A 205 -13.27 -4.92 11.29
CA ALA A 205 -14.27 -4.23 12.11
C ALA A 205 -15.39 -3.64 11.24
N LEU A 206 -15.06 -3.13 10.05
CA LEU A 206 -16.04 -2.67 9.07
C LEU A 206 -16.91 -3.84 8.57
N ALA A 207 -16.30 -4.95 8.15
CA ALA A 207 -17.02 -6.11 7.62
C ALA A 207 -17.97 -6.73 8.67
N THR A 208 -17.59 -6.69 9.94
CA THR A 208 -18.41 -7.19 11.06
C THR A 208 -19.45 -6.19 11.58
N GLY A 209 -19.40 -4.93 11.13
CA GLY A 209 -20.33 -3.87 11.49
C GLY A 209 -20.02 -3.20 12.84
N GLU A 210 -18.81 -3.34 13.36
CA GLU A 210 -18.34 -2.65 14.55
C GLU A 210 -18.16 -1.14 14.29
N ILE A 211 -17.74 -0.79 13.05
CA ILE A 211 -17.73 0.57 12.52
C ILE A 211 -18.64 0.68 11.29
N ASP A 212 -19.06 1.91 10.95
CA ASP A 212 -19.97 2.18 9.85
C ASP A 212 -19.25 2.45 8.53
N ALA A 213 -18.07 3.06 8.61
CA ALA A 213 -17.19 3.30 7.48
C ALA A 213 -15.73 3.36 7.95
N LEU A 214 -14.80 3.20 7.01
CA LEU A 214 -13.36 3.31 7.22
C LEU A 214 -12.79 4.34 6.25
N ALA A 215 -12.01 5.29 6.76
CA ALA A 215 -11.31 6.28 5.96
C ALA A 215 -9.98 5.69 5.46
N VAL A 216 -9.77 5.74 4.14
CA VAL A 216 -8.59 5.19 3.45
C VAL A 216 -8.20 6.04 2.24
N ALA A 217 -6.99 5.87 1.72
CA ALA A 217 -6.65 6.34 0.39
C ALA A 217 -7.43 5.54 -0.67
N TYR A 218 -7.69 6.15 -1.83
CA TYR A 218 -8.55 5.53 -2.84
C TYR A 218 -8.03 4.17 -3.31
N GLY A 219 -6.74 4.09 -3.68
CA GLY A 219 -6.14 2.82 -4.14
C GLY A 219 -6.11 1.75 -3.06
N ASN A 220 -5.90 2.11 -1.78
CA ASN A 220 -6.03 1.18 -0.68
C ASN A 220 -7.50 0.73 -0.49
N GLY A 221 -8.47 1.62 -0.70
CA GLY A 221 -9.88 1.29 -0.71
C GLY A 221 -10.25 0.29 -1.81
N GLU A 222 -9.67 0.43 -3.01
CA GLU A 222 -9.83 -0.55 -4.10
C GLU A 222 -9.24 -1.93 -3.71
N ALA A 223 -8.05 -1.95 -3.11
CA ALA A 223 -7.42 -3.19 -2.66
C ALA A 223 -8.21 -3.92 -1.53
N LEU A 224 -8.90 -3.17 -0.68
CA LEU A 224 -9.75 -3.72 0.39
C LEU A 224 -11.16 -4.09 -0.07
N ALA A 225 -11.56 -3.72 -1.29
CA ALA A 225 -12.91 -3.96 -1.80
C ALA A 225 -13.19 -5.46 -1.96
N THR A 226 -14.39 -5.86 -1.57
CA THR A 226 -14.90 -7.23 -1.65
C THR A 226 -16.40 -7.19 -1.99
N ASP A 227 -17.07 -8.34 -2.05
CA ASP A 227 -18.53 -8.37 -2.14
C ASP A 227 -19.23 -7.67 -0.95
N THR A 228 -18.56 -7.56 0.19
CA THR A 228 -19.10 -6.97 1.43
C THR A 228 -18.63 -5.53 1.63
N ILE A 229 -17.37 -5.23 1.41
CA ILE A 229 -16.76 -3.89 1.54
C ILE A 229 -16.71 -3.24 0.17
N VAL A 230 -17.24 -2.02 0.08
CA VAL A 230 -17.33 -1.27 -1.18
C VAL A 230 -16.88 0.18 -0.97
N LEU A 231 -16.38 0.79 -2.04
CA LEU A 231 -16.13 2.23 -2.06
C LEU A 231 -17.47 2.98 -1.95
N SER A 232 -17.49 4.02 -1.15
CA SER A 232 -18.63 4.93 -1.06
C SER A 232 -18.51 6.06 -2.10
N ASP A 233 -19.50 6.94 -2.13
CA ASP A 233 -19.46 8.14 -2.97
C ASP A 233 -18.98 9.37 -2.16
N TYR A 234 -18.49 9.18 -0.92
CA TYR A 234 -17.97 10.24 -0.07
C TYR A 234 -16.45 10.37 -0.19
N TYR A 235 -16.00 11.51 -0.68
CA TYR A 235 -14.60 11.89 -0.77
C TYR A 235 -14.29 13.00 0.24
N PHE A 236 -13.13 12.94 0.85
CA PHE A 236 -12.63 14.02 1.68
C PHE A 236 -12.10 15.17 0.82
N GLU A 237 -12.23 16.40 1.34
CA GLU A 237 -11.49 17.53 0.80
C GLU A 237 -10.02 17.41 1.25
N VAL A 238 -9.09 17.34 0.29
CA VAL A 238 -7.66 17.16 0.56
C VAL A 238 -6.89 18.38 0.04
N GLU A 239 -6.21 19.08 0.94
CA GLU A 239 -5.31 20.17 0.55
C GLU A 239 -4.14 19.64 -0.29
N GLU A 240 -3.67 20.41 -1.26
CA GLU A 240 -2.61 20.02 -2.19
C GLU A 240 -1.33 19.52 -1.51
N LYS A 241 -0.98 20.12 -0.37
CA LYS A 241 0.20 19.75 0.42
C LYS A 241 0.17 18.30 0.96
N TYR A 242 -1.02 17.68 1.03
CA TYR A 242 -1.19 16.30 1.53
C TYR A 242 -1.20 15.24 0.43
N LYS A 243 -1.25 15.65 -0.83
CA LYS A 243 -1.50 14.75 -1.96
C LYS A 243 -0.28 13.94 -2.42
N ASN A 244 0.90 14.23 -1.91
CA ASN A 244 2.11 13.50 -2.27
C ASN A 244 2.73 12.86 -1.04
N ASN A 245 3.38 11.74 -1.23
CA ASN A 245 4.06 11.03 -0.17
C ASN A 245 5.47 11.56 0.06
N VAL A 246 5.95 11.35 1.28
CA VAL A 246 7.28 11.76 1.74
C VAL A 246 7.94 10.64 2.53
N ILE A 247 9.27 10.67 2.60
CA ILE A 247 10.07 9.81 3.46
C ILE A 247 10.42 10.59 4.72
N LEU A 248 10.32 9.91 5.88
CA LEU A 248 10.65 10.51 7.17
C LEU A 248 12.05 10.08 7.63
N LEU A 249 12.85 11.04 8.09
CA LEU A 249 14.20 10.82 8.60
C LEU A 249 14.37 11.47 9.99
N ASN A 250 15.37 11.01 10.73
CA ASN A 250 15.72 11.67 11.99
C ASN A 250 16.18 13.12 11.76
N LYS A 251 15.86 14.03 12.67
CA LYS A 251 16.23 15.46 12.59
C LYS A 251 17.74 15.70 12.49
N GLU A 252 18.55 14.73 12.88
CA GLU A 252 20.00 14.85 12.88
C GLU A 252 20.66 14.38 11.58
N ASP A 253 19.91 13.73 10.66
CA ASP A 253 20.45 13.03 9.48
C ASP A 253 20.34 13.84 8.18
N ALA A 254 20.79 15.11 8.21
CA ALA A 254 20.71 15.99 7.04
C ALA A 254 21.50 15.49 5.81
N GLU A 255 22.63 14.80 6.01
CA GLU A 255 23.40 14.22 4.90
C GLU A 255 22.65 13.05 4.25
N LEU A 256 21.96 12.23 5.05
CA LEU A 256 21.13 11.15 4.53
C LEU A 256 19.93 11.71 3.74
N LEU A 257 19.31 12.79 4.23
CA LEU A 257 18.22 13.48 3.51
C LEU A 257 18.67 13.96 2.13
N GLU A 258 19.84 14.59 2.03
CA GLU A 258 20.38 15.04 0.72
C GLU A 258 20.59 13.86 -0.24
N ALA A 259 21.10 12.73 0.26
CA ALA A 259 21.34 11.53 -0.54
C ALA A 259 20.01 10.87 -0.97
N VAL A 260 19.01 10.81 -0.09
CA VAL A 260 17.66 10.32 -0.40
C VAL A 260 17.01 11.19 -1.47
N ASN A 261 17.02 12.52 -1.31
CA ASN A 261 16.45 13.45 -2.30
C ASN A 261 17.14 13.33 -3.67
N ALA A 262 18.46 13.11 -3.69
CA ALA A 262 19.17 12.85 -4.93
C ALA A 262 18.73 11.54 -5.60
N ALA A 263 18.45 10.48 -4.83
CA ALA A 263 17.89 9.24 -5.36
C ALA A 263 16.46 9.42 -5.90
N LEU A 264 15.59 10.12 -5.17
CA LEU A 264 14.24 10.46 -5.62
C LEU A 264 14.26 11.23 -6.95
N ALA A 265 15.13 12.25 -7.05
CA ALA A 265 15.29 13.05 -8.28
C ALA A 265 15.75 12.19 -9.47
N LYS A 266 16.61 11.17 -9.25
CA LYS A 266 17.03 10.24 -10.31
C LYS A 266 15.88 9.34 -10.77
N ALA A 267 15.09 8.79 -9.84
CA ALA A 267 13.93 7.96 -10.17
C ALA A 267 12.90 8.75 -10.98
N MET A 268 12.63 9.99 -10.57
CA MET A 268 11.74 10.91 -11.28
C MET A 268 12.27 11.26 -12.68
N ALA A 269 13.53 11.61 -12.80
CA ALA A 269 14.14 11.96 -14.09
C ALA A 269 14.19 10.80 -15.09
N ALA A 270 14.17 9.57 -14.61
CA ALA A 270 14.12 8.35 -15.40
C ALA A 270 12.69 7.84 -15.65
N ASP A 271 11.66 8.57 -15.21
CA ASP A 271 10.24 8.25 -15.38
C ASP A 271 9.87 6.84 -14.88
N LEU A 272 10.39 6.50 -13.67
CA LEU A 272 10.25 5.15 -13.13
C LEU A 272 8.97 4.96 -12.30
N TYR A 273 8.43 6.05 -11.74
CA TYR A 273 7.35 5.95 -10.75
C TYR A 273 6.07 5.34 -11.32
N ASP A 274 5.62 5.78 -12.50
CA ASP A 274 4.40 5.27 -13.11
C ASP A 274 4.52 3.77 -13.40
N THR A 275 5.66 3.35 -13.98
CA THR A 275 5.92 1.93 -14.27
C THR A 275 5.93 1.08 -13.00
N TRP A 276 6.55 1.56 -11.93
CA TRP A 276 6.58 0.86 -10.64
C TRP A 276 5.21 0.79 -10.00
N TYR A 277 4.45 1.88 -10.05
CA TYR A 277 3.14 1.95 -9.45
C TYR A 277 2.13 1.06 -10.19
N GLU A 278 2.09 1.11 -11.53
CA GLU A 278 1.27 0.22 -12.35
C GLU A 278 1.57 -1.26 -12.04
N ALA A 279 2.86 -1.63 -11.94
CA ALA A 279 3.27 -3.00 -11.60
C ALA A 279 2.76 -3.44 -10.21
N CYS A 280 2.75 -2.52 -9.24
CA CYS A 280 2.24 -2.78 -7.89
C CYS A 280 0.71 -2.84 -7.85
N GLN A 281 0.00 -2.02 -8.65
CA GLN A 281 -1.46 -2.11 -8.79
C GLN A 281 -1.90 -3.46 -9.36
N ILE A 282 -1.17 -3.98 -10.36
CA ILE A 282 -1.40 -5.31 -10.91
C ILE A 282 -1.17 -6.37 -9.84
N TYR A 283 -0.06 -6.27 -9.11
CA TYR A 283 0.31 -7.26 -8.09
C TYR A 283 -0.69 -7.29 -6.93
N ALA A 284 -1.19 -6.14 -6.52
CA ALA A 284 -2.21 -6.00 -5.48
C ALA A 284 -3.65 -6.32 -5.98
N GLU A 285 -3.81 -6.72 -7.24
CA GLU A 285 -5.10 -6.95 -7.89
C GLU A 285 -6.05 -5.71 -7.89
N VAL A 286 -5.51 -4.51 -7.73
CA VAL A 286 -6.26 -3.24 -7.80
C VAL A 286 -6.64 -2.92 -9.23
N LYS A 287 -5.72 -3.18 -10.18
CA LYS A 287 -5.93 -3.08 -11.63
C LYS A 287 -5.56 -4.39 -12.29
N THR A 288 -6.23 -4.72 -13.39
CA THR A 288 -5.89 -5.88 -14.20
C THR A 288 -4.79 -5.56 -15.22
N LEU A 289 -4.10 -6.60 -15.70
CA LEU A 289 -3.12 -6.48 -16.78
C LEU A 289 -3.73 -5.78 -18.01
N ASP A 290 -4.95 -6.17 -18.40
CA ASP A 290 -5.66 -5.62 -19.55
C ASP A 290 -5.99 -4.13 -19.38
N GLU A 291 -6.42 -3.69 -18.16
CA GLU A 291 -6.75 -2.29 -17.86
C GLU A 291 -5.53 -1.37 -17.97
N LEU A 292 -4.35 -1.88 -17.68
CA LEU A 292 -3.09 -1.13 -17.74
C LEU A 292 -2.29 -1.41 -19.02
N GLY A 293 -2.80 -2.26 -19.91
CA GLY A 293 -2.18 -2.56 -21.21
C GLY A 293 -0.92 -3.42 -21.09
N TYR A 294 -0.95 -4.45 -20.24
CA TYR A 294 0.12 -5.43 -20.09
C TYR A 294 -0.30 -6.79 -20.67
N ASP A 295 0.66 -7.55 -21.21
CA ASP A 295 0.46 -8.95 -21.59
C ASP A 295 0.55 -9.89 -20.38
N ASP A 296 0.21 -11.19 -20.59
CA ASP A 296 0.25 -12.20 -19.53
C ASP A 296 1.67 -12.45 -18.97
N GLU A 297 2.71 -12.03 -19.67
CA GLU A 297 4.11 -12.10 -19.24
C GLU A 297 4.57 -10.81 -18.52
N GLY A 298 3.68 -9.85 -18.27
CA GLY A 298 3.96 -8.59 -17.58
C GLY A 298 4.81 -7.61 -18.42
N ASN A 299 4.66 -7.62 -19.75
CA ASN A 299 5.25 -6.63 -20.62
C ASN A 299 4.20 -5.61 -21.03
N LYS A 300 4.51 -4.31 -20.94
CA LYS A 300 3.60 -3.26 -21.41
C LYS A 300 3.45 -3.37 -22.93
N ILE A 301 2.21 -3.48 -23.40
CA ILE A 301 1.87 -3.54 -24.82
C ILE A 301 2.05 -2.12 -25.37
N THR A 302 3.02 -1.94 -26.26
CA THR A 302 3.21 -0.68 -27.00
C THR A 302 2.44 -0.77 -28.31
N GLU A 303 1.51 0.16 -28.54
CA GLU A 303 0.85 0.31 -29.85
C GLU A 303 1.83 0.66 -31.00
#